data_61b23459a040d760a49044aec2ac0c8f
#
_entry.id   61b23459a040d760a49044aec2ac0c8f
#
_cell.length_a   1.000
_cell.length_b   1.000
_cell.length_c   1.000
_cell.angle_alpha   90.00
_cell.angle_beta   90.00
_cell.angle_gamma   90.00
#
_symmetry.space_group_name_H-M   'P 1'
#
loop_
_entity.id
_entity.type
_entity.pdbx_description
1 polymer ?
#
loop_
_entity_poly.entity_id
_entity_poly.type
_entity_poly.pdbx_seq_one_letter_code
_entity_poly.pdbx_strand_id
1 'polypeptide(L)'
;ESYHTFTKRHRQILDKYYVKDVPDYKSDFDWNNTPFYDECKEVIKKYFSPKGKESTGEIIRNSKIPWKSAFGYFIGFLLMLYSFYLFCTGDFYAIFCFPVLYWIIGGECMHTGSHYGFSTYPIVNKSIQYIGNFHCQYYIWNTFHVIGHHQHTNIPDKDPDLYHFLHKEIPLPGYKVHCMYLERSLPQRI
;
A
#
# COMPACT_ATOMS: atom_id res chain seq x y z
N GLU A 1 3.49 4.22 -14.78
CA GLU A 1 3.73 5.67 -14.85
C GLU A 1 2.93 6.46 -13.80
N SER A 2 1.72 6.05 -13.48
CA SER A 2 0.85 6.73 -12.50
C SER A 2 1.50 6.92 -11.13
N TYR A 3 2.31 5.95 -10.67
CA TYR A 3 3.01 6.01 -9.38
C TYR A 3 4.28 6.88 -9.36
N HIS A 4 4.73 7.36 -10.51
CA HIS A 4 6.00 8.10 -10.65
C HIS A 4 5.77 9.51 -11.20
N THR A 5 4.78 10.19 -10.64
CA THR A 5 4.31 11.51 -11.11
C THR A 5 5.42 12.57 -11.20
N PHE A 6 6.43 12.49 -10.33
CA PHE A 6 7.47 13.51 -10.21
C PHE A 6 8.83 13.13 -10.80
N THR A 7 8.99 11.91 -11.33
CA THR A 7 10.28 11.45 -11.86
C THR A 7 10.12 10.61 -13.12
N LYS A 8 11.07 10.72 -14.03
CA LYS A 8 11.14 9.90 -15.26
C LYS A 8 12.12 8.71 -15.09
N ARG A 9 12.69 8.50 -13.91
CA ARG A 9 13.69 7.45 -13.67
C ARG A 9 13.17 6.05 -14.00
N HIS A 10 11.89 5.78 -13.76
CA HIS A 10 11.25 4.51 -14.11
C HIS A 10 11.33 4.21 -15.61
N ARG A 11 11.15 5.21 -16.50
CA ARG A 11 11.31 5.04 -17.95
C ARG A 11 12.74 4.65 -18.30
N GLN A 12 13.72 5.35 -17.73
CA GLN A 12 15.13 5.03 -17.95
C GLN A 12 15.50 3.61 -17.51
N ILE A 13 14.83 3.08 -16.47
CA ILE A 13 15.01 1.70 -16.04
C ILE A 13 14.33 0.74 -17.02
N LEU A 14 13.08 1.01 -17.40
CA LEU A 14 12.33 0.17 -18.34
C LEU A 14 13.02 0.10 -19.71
N ASP A 15 13.55 1.20 -20.22
CA ASP A 15 14.30 1.24 -21.50
C ASP A 15 15.48 0.26 -21.51
N LYS A 16 16.13 0.02 -20.37
CA LYS A 16 17.22 -0.95 -20.25
C LYS A 16 16.77 -2.40 -20.39
N TYR A 17 15.51 -2.68 -20.09
CA TYR A 17 14.91 -4.01 -20.13
C TYR A 17 13.93 -4.18 -21.29
N TYR A 18 13.84 -3.18 -22.16
CA TYR A 18 12.99 -3.27 -23.34
C TYR A 18 13.47 -4.39 -24.26
N VAL A 19 12.58 -5.29 -24.63
CA VAL A 19 12.87 -6.41 -25.53
C VAL A 19 12.18 -6.20 -26.87
N LYS A 20 10.86 -5.97 -26.84
CA LYS A 20 10.03 -5.73 -28.03
C LYS A 20 8.63 -5.24 -27.61
N ASP A 21 7.93 -4.64 -28.56
CA ASP A 21 6.50 -4.36 -28.41
C ASP A 21 5.68 -5.65 -28.53
N VAL A 22 4.52 -5.65 -27.88
CA VAL A 22 3.50 -6.71 -28.02
C VAL A 22 2.38 -6.13 -28.88
N PRO A 23 2.34 -6.42 -30.19
CA PRO A 23 1.51 -5.69 -31.15
C PRO A 23 0.01 -5.79 -30.88
N ASP A 24 -0.45 -6.91 -30.32
CA ASP A 24 -1.87 -7.15 -30.06
C ASP A 24 -2.29 -6.88 -28.60
N TYR A 25 -1.41 -6.25 -27.82
CA TYR A 25 -1.73 -5.93 -26.43
C TYR A 25 -2.77 -4.82 -26.35
N LYS A 26 -3.92 -5.16 -25.76
CA LYS A 26 -4.96 -4.19 -25.38
C LYS A 26 -4.81 -3.86 -23.90
N SER A 27 -4.52 -2.61 -23.60
CA SER A 27 -4.55 -2.12 -22.21
C SER A 27 -5.98 -2.07 -21.70
N ASP A 28 -6.17 -2.39 -20.41
CA ASP A 28 -7.44 -2.17 -19.72
C ASP A 28 -7.76 -0.68 -19.55
N PHE A 29 -6.78 0.19 -19.80
CA PHE A 29 -6.88 1.63 -19.60
C PHE A 29 -6.61 2.38 -20.91
N ASP A 30 -7.43 3.39 -21.20
CA ASP A 30 -7.12 4.38 -22.23
C ASP A 30 -6.31 5.53 -21.61
N TRP A 31 -5.00 5.53 -21.88
CA TRP A 31 -4.08 6.56 -21.40
C TRP A 31 -4.02 7.80 -22.31
N ASN A 32 -4.73 7.82 -23.43
CA ASN A 32 -4.72 8.92 -24.37
C ASN A 32 -5.71 10.01 -23.99
N ASN A 33 -6.71 9.70 -23.17
CA ASN A 33 -7.74 10.63 -22.74
C ASN A 33 -7.98 10.50 -21.22
N THR A 34 -7.16 11.20 -20.44
CA THR A 34 -7.20 11.16 -18.97
C THR A 34 -7.32 12.54 -18.32
N PRO A 35 -8.31 13.38 -18.73
CA PRO A 35 -8.37 14.79 -18.28
C PRO A 35 -8.49 14.91 -16.76
N PHE A 36 -9.31 14.10 -16.12
CA PHE A 36 -9.45 14.09 -14.67
C PHE A 36 -8.15 13.70 -13.95
N TYR A 37 -7.47 12.66 -14.45
CA TYR A 37 -6.20 12.24 -13.89
C TYR A 37 -5.10 13.32 -14.05
N ASP A 38 -5.08 14.01 -15.18
CA ASP A 38 -4.13 15.08 -15.42
C ASP A 38 -4.40 16.29 -14.52
N GLU A 39 -5.67 16.65 -14.31
CA GLU A 39 -6.06 17.67 -13.32
C GLU A 39 -5.63 17.28 -11.91
N CYS A 40 -5.88 16.04 -11.49
CA CYS A 40 -5.42 15.54 -10.19
C CYS A 40 -3.89 15.65 -10.03
N LYS A 41 -3.12 15.30 -11.06
CA LYS A 41 -1.65 15.44 -11.05
C LYS A 41 -1.21 16.88 -10.84
N GLU A 42 -1.83 17.83 -11.53
CA GLU A 42 -1.50 19.25 -11.37
C GLU A 42 -1.85 19.78 -9.99
N VAL A 43 -3.00 19.38 -9.42
CA VAL A 43 -3.37 19.73 -8.04
C VAL A 43 -2.37 19.18 -7.03
N ILE A 44 -2.01 17.89 -7.14
CA ILE A 44 -1.02 17.23 -6.28
C ILE A 44 0.34 17.91 -6.39
N LYS A 45 0.78 18.18 -7.62
CA LYS A 45 2.05 18.86 -7.89
C LYS A 45 2.09 20.25 -7.25
N LYS A 46 1.02 21.03 -7.41
CA LYS A 46 0.89 22.36 -6.80
C LYS A 46 0.90 22.28 -5.26
N TYR A 47 0.28 21.26 -4.69
CA TYR A 47 0.25 21.05 -3.23
C TYR A 47 1.65 20.79 -2.66
N PHE A 48 2.44 19.93 -3.30
CA PHE A 48 3.79 19.58 -2.84
C PHE A 48 4.89 20.53 -3.36
N SER A 49 4.54 21.41 -4.29
CA SER A 49 5.41 22.44 -4.85
C SER A 49 4.74 23.83 -4.80
N PRO A 50 4.41 24.35 -3.59
CA PRO A 50 3.61 25.56 -3.45
C PRO A 50 4.27 26.82 -4.02
N LYS A 51 5.60 26.88 -4.11
CA LYS A 51 6.34 27.98 -4.71
C LYS A 51 6.55 27.81 -6.22
N GLY A 52 6.26 26.64 -6.77
CA GLY A 52 6.46 26.31 -8.18
C GLY A 52 7.92 26.23 -8.64
N LYS A 53 8.87 26.25 -7.70
CA LYS A 53 10.33 26.26 -7.94
C LYS A 53 11.05 25.10 -7.26
N GLU A 54 10.32 24.25 -6.54
CA GLU A 54 10.88 23.13 -5.82
C GLU A 54 11.48 22.11 -6.77
N SER A 55 12.68 21.66 -6.42
CA SER A 55 13.32 20.53 -7.12
C SER A 55 12.54 19.24 -6.91
N THR A 56 12.72 18.27 -7.79
CA THR A 56 12.10 16.93 -7.64
C THR A 56 12.38 16.31 -6.27
N GLY A 57 13.59 16.50 -5.73
CA GLY A 57 13.97 16.00 -4.40
C GLY A 57 13.19 16.67 -3.27
N GLU A 58 12.91 17.96 -3.39
CA GLU A 58 12.08 18.70 -2.41
C GLU A 58 10.63 18.26 -2.49
N ILE A 59 10.08 18.10 -3.69
CA ILE A 59 8.72 17.60 -3.89
C ILE A 59 8.57 16.20 -3.26
N ILE A 60 9.52 15.30 -3.50
CA ILE A 60 9.52 13.97 -2.89
C ILE A 60 9.60 14.05 -1.37
N ARG A 61 10.42 14.93 -0.83
CA ARG A 61 10.51 15.14 0.63
C ARG A 61 9.21 15.70 1.20
N ASN A 62 8.61 16.68 0.53
CA ASN A 62 7.33 17.28 0.95
C ASN A 62 6.17 16.28 0.88
N SER A 63 6.26 15.23 0.05
CA SER A 63 5.26 14.16 -0.05
C SER A 63 5.36 13.10 1.06
N LYS A 64 6.34 13.20 1.97
CA LYS A 64 6.45 12.31 3.13
C LYS A 64 5.54 12.77 4.27
N ILE A 65 5.27 11.85 5.20
CA ILE A 65 4.44 12.20 6.35
C ILE A 65 5.04 13.40 7.11
N PRO A 66 4.20 14.34 7.56
CA PRO A 66 4.69 15.45 8.40
C PRO A 66 5.21 14.92 9.73
N TRP A 67 6.17 15.64 10.33
CA TRP A 67 6.79 15.23 11.60
C TRP A 67 5.76 15.04 12.73
N LYS A 68 4.67 15.82 12.75
CA LYS A 68 3.56 15.67 13.71
C LYS A 68 2.87 14.33 13.59
N SER A 69 2.61 13.87 12.36
CA SER A 69 2.05 12.55 12.10
C SER A 69 3.04 11.45 12.46
N ALA A 70 4.32 11.61 12.12
CA ALA A 70 5.37 10.67 12.51
C ALA A 70 5.45 10.50 14.04
N PHE A 71 5.34 11.61 14.79
CA PHE A 71 5.28 11.58 16.24
C PHE A 71 4.01 10.87 16.76
N GLY A 72 2.86 11.11 16.13
CA GLY A 72 1.61 10.39 16.44
C GLY A 72 1.76 8.88 16.26
N TYR A 73 2.36 8.44 15.16
CA TYR A 73 2.66 7.02 14.93
C TYR A 73 3.61 6.45 15.99
N PHE A 74 4.62 7.21 16.39
CA PHE A 74 5.55 6.79 17.44
C PHE A 74 4.84 6.60 18.78
N ILE A 75 3.99 7.53 19.19
CA ILE A 75 3.18 7.39 20.42
C ILE A 75 2.21 6.21 20.30
N GLY A 76 1.51 6.08 19.16
CA GLY A 76 0.63 4.93 18.90
C GLY A 76 1.37 3.59 19.00
N PHE A 77 2.60 3.52 18.49
CA PHE A 77 3.46 2.35 18.60
C PHE A 77 3.82 2.02 20.06
N LEU A 78 4.16 3.02 20.86
CA LEU A 78 4.42 2.81 22.29
C LEU A 78 3.18 2.33 23.04
N LEU A 79 2.01 2.88 22.75
CA LEU A 79 0.73 2.43 23.32
C LEU A 79 0.41 0.99 22.90
N MET A 80 0.67 0.64 21.66
CA MET A 80 0.51 -0.71 21.14
C MET A 80 1.42 -1.70 21.89
N LEU A 81 2.69 -1.36 22.08
CA LEU A 81 3.64 -2.19 22.84
C LEU A 81 3.22 -2.34 24.31
N TYR A 82 2.74 -1.26 24.93
CA TYR A 82 2.25 -1.30 26.30
C TYR A 82 0.99 -2.17 26.41
N SER A 83 0.04 -2.04 25.47
CA SER A 83 -1.15 -2.89 25.48
C SER A 83 -0.82 -4.36 25.20
N PHE A 84 0.20 -4.64 24.40
CA PHE A 84 0.71 -5.99 24.18
C PHE A 84 1.31 -6.58 25.48
N TYR A 85 2.09 -5.79 26.22
CA TYR A 85 2.61 -6.20 27.52
C TYR A 85 1.45 -6.56 28.49
N LEU A 86 0.44 -5.69 28.61
CA LEU A 86 -0.74 -5.96 29.44
C LEU A 86 -1.49 -7.21 28.97
N PHE A 87 -1.64 -7.40 27.67
CA PHE A 87 -2.24 -8.61 27.09
C PHE A 87 -1.47 -9.87 27.51
N CYS A 88 -0.14 -9.86 27.45
CA CYS A 88 0.70 -10.97 27.85
C CYS A 88 0.64 -11.24 29.37
N THR A 89 0.36 -10.23 30.19
CA THR A 89 0.19 -10.38 31.65
C THR A 89 -1.22 -10.77 32.07
N GLY A 90 -2.14 -10.93 31.11
CA GLY A 90 -3.51 -11.41 31.38
C GLY A 90 -4.49 -10.31 31.79
N ASP A 91 -4.19 -9.04 31.49
CA ASP A 91 -5.13 -7.95 31.73
C ASP A 91 -6.36 -8.08 30.82
N PHE A 92 -7.55 -8.07 31.43
CA PHE A 92 -8.80 -8.29 30.72
C PHE A 92 -9.08 -7.24 29.64
N TYR A 93 -8.81 -5.97 29.90
CA TYR A 93 -9.07 -4.89 28.96
C TYR A 93 -8.10 -4.91 27.78
N ALA A 94 -6.90 -5.43 27.98
CA ALA A 94 -5.91 -5.53 26.93
C ALA A 94 -6.31 -6.52 25.84
N ILE A 95 -7.20 -7.48 26.11
CA ILE A 95 -7.77 -8.40 25.11
C ILE A 95 -8.51 -7.63 24.00
N PHE A 96 -9.12 -6.50 24.36
CA PHE A 96 -9.82 -5.65 23.39
C PHE A 96 -8.92 -4.54 22.84
N CYS A 97 -8.13 -3.90 23.68
CA CYS A 97 -7.32 -2.75 23.30
C CYS A 97 -6.16 -3.12 22.37
N PHE A 98 -5.46 -4.21 22.65
CA PHE A 98 -4.28 -4.60 21.86
C PHE A 98 -4.62 -4.92 20.39
N PRO A 99 -5.62 -5.76 20.07
CA PRO A 99 -5.96 -6.02 18.67
C PRO A 99 -6.36 -4.77 17.88
N VAL A 100 -7.10 -3.86 18.52
CA VAL A 100 -7.53 -2.61 17.88
C VAL A 100 -6.34 -1.69 17.61
N LEU A 101 -5.49 -1.46 18.63
CA LEU A 101 -4.28 -0.65 18.48
C LEU A 101 -3.33 -1.27 17.44
N TYR A 102 -3.17 -2.60 17.49
CA TYR A 102 -2.35 -3.30 16.54
C TYR A 102 -2.90 -3.17 15.12
N TRP A 103 -4.21 -3.29 14.92
CA TRP A 103 -4.84 -3.15 13.61
C TRP A 103 -4.63 -1.74 13.05
N ILE A 104 -4.86 -0.71 13.85
CA ILE A 104 -4.69 0.69 13.44
C ILE A 104 -3.22 1.00 13.16
N ILE A 105 -2.34 0.78 14.12
CA ILE A 105 -0.93 1.19 14.01
C ILE A 105 -0.15 0.26 13.08
N GLY A 106 -0.32 -1.05 13.23
CA GLY A 106 0.38 -2.04 12.40
C GLY A 106 -0.06 -1.97 10.93
N GLY A 107 -1.37 -1.89 10.69
CA GLY A 107 -1.93 -1.77 9.35
C GLY A 107 -1.49 -0.49 8.64
N GLU A 108 -1.59 0.66 9.31
CA GLU A 108 -1.17 1.95 8.78
C GLU A 108 0.35 2.02 8.55
N CYS A 109 1.16 1.49 9.44
CA CYS A 109 2.61 1.43 9.26
C CYS A 109 2.98 0.56 8.05
N MET A 110 2.34 -0.59 7.88
CA MET A 110 2.56 -1.47 6.74
C MET A 110 2.16 -0.77 5.43
N HIS A 111 0.96 -0.20 5.38
CA HIS A 111 0.42 0.49 4.21
C HIS A 111 1.27 1.70 3.81
N THR A 112 1.46 2.65 4.72
CA THR A 112 2.24 3.88 4.45
C THR A 112 3.70 3.57 4.13
N GLY A 113 4.28 2.57 4.81
CA GLY A 113 5.64 2.09 4.52
C GLY A 113 5.76 1.46 3.14
N SER A 114 4.77 0.67 2.70
CA SER A 114 4.77 0.03 1.38
C SER A 114 4.69 1.05 0.23
N HIS A 115 4.05 2.18 0.47
CA HIS A 115 4.02 3.33 -0.43
C HIS A 115 5.21 4.28 -0.30
N TYR A 116 6.21 3.92 0.49
CA TYR A 116 7.36 4.79 0.76
C TYR A 116 6.97 6.16 1.30
N GLY A 117 5.85 6.25 2.04
CA GLY A 117 5.28 7.49 2.54
C GLY A 117 5.98 8.08 3.76
N PHE A 118 6.67 7.26 4.57
CA PHE A 118 7.29 7.71 5.82
C PHE A 118 8.55 8.55 5.61
N SER A 119 9.45 8.09 4.75
CA SER A 119 10.79 8.66 4.65
C SER A 119 11.32 8.66 3.22
N THR A 120 12.27 9.54 2.96
CA THR A 120 13.08 9.50 1.73
C THR A 120 14.07 8.35 1.72
N TYR A 121 14.35 7.73 2.88
CA TYR A 121 15.24 6.58 3.01
C TYR A 121 14.46 5.27 2.82
N PRO A 122 14.76 4.48 1.78
CA PRO A 122 14.03 3.23 1.50
C PRO A 122 14.07 2.23 2.66
N ILE A 123 15.19 2.16 3.37
CA ILE A 123 15.35 1.23 4.50
C ILE A 123 14.37 1.52 5.63
N VAL A 124 14.10 2.80 5.92
CA VAL A 124 13.13 3.21 6.95
C VAL A 124 11.73 2.73 6.58
N ASN A 125 11.32 2.96 5.33
CA ASN A 125 10.00 2.53 4.84
C ASN A 125 9.87 1.00 4.90
N LYS A 126 10.89 0.26 4.49
CA LYS A 126 10.91 -1.20 4.59
C LYS A 126 10.80 -1.69 6.04
N SER A 127 11.57 -1.08 6.96
CA SER A 127 11.55 -1.49 8.37
C SER A 127 10.18 -1.25 9.00
N ILE A 128 9.52 -0.15 8.69
CA ILE A 128 8.20 0.19 9.21
C ILE A 128 7.12 -0.78 8.72
N GLN A 129 7.21 -1.29 7.49
CA GLN A 129 6.28 -2.29 6.98
C GLN A 129 6.20 -3.55 7.85
N TYR A 130 7.33 -3.97 8.46
CA TYR A 130 7.37 -5.17 9.29
C TYR A 130 6.58 -5.05 10.60
N ILE A 131 6.20 -3.84 11.02
CA ILE A 131 5.33 -3.64 12.19
C ILE A 131 3.96 -4.29 11.95
N GLY A 132 3.47 -4.30 10.70
CA GLY A 132 2.19 -4.90 10.32
C GLY A 132 2.21 -6.41 10.01
N ASN A 133 3.34 -7.10 10.17
CA ASN A 133 3.51 -8.49 9.72
C ASN A 133 2.54 -9.51 10.32
N PHE A 134 1.96 -9.25 11.50
CA PHE A 134 0.94 -10.14 12.09
C PHE A 134 -0.43 -10.02 11.39
N HIS A 135 -0.72 -8.91 10.69
CA HIS A 135 -1.93 -8.80 9.86
C HIS A 135 -1.76 -9.56 8.56
N CYS A 136 -0.66 -9.30 7.89
CA CYS A 136 -0.33 -9.89 6.61
C CYS A 136 1.19 -9.88 6.45
N GLN A 137 1.76 -10.99 6.02
CA GLN A 137 3.18 -11.01 5.71
C GLN A 137 3.50 -9.95 4.67
N TYR A 138 4.62 -9.25 4.87
CA TYR A 138 5.14 -8.23 3.97
C TYR A 138 5.10 -8.65 2.49
N TYR A 139 5.52 -9.88 2.17
CA TYR A 139 5.53 -10.41 0.79
C TYR A 139 4.11 -10.52 0.22
N ILE A 140 3.17 -11.04 1.00
CA ILE A 140 1.78 -11.19 0.59
C ILE A 140 1.17 -9.81 0.36
N TRP A 141 1.35 -8.88 1.29
CA TRP A 141 0.89 -7.50 1.16
C TRP A 141 1.40 -6.83 -0.12
N ASN A 142 2.70 -6.92 -0.39
CA ASN A 142 3.27 -6.30 -1.60
C ASN A 142 2.73 -6.94 -2.89
N THR A 143 2.53 -8.26 -2.90
CA THR A 143 2.01 -8.96 -4.09
C THR A 143 0.55 -8.61 -4.34
N PHE A 144 -0.28 -8.62 -3.30
CA PHE A 144 -1.71 -8.37 -3.43
C PHE A 144 -2.03 -6.90 -3.54
N HIS A 145 -1.63 -6.12 -2.54
CA HIS A 145 -2.00 -4.72 -2.45
C HIS A 145 -1.16 -3.85 -3.40
N VAL A 146 0.18 -3.91 -3.30
CA VAL A 146 1.03 -2.98 -4.06
C VAL A 146 1.10 -3.33 -5.54
N ILE A 147 1.14 -4.61 -5.89
CA ILE A 147 1.21 -5.03 -7.31
C ILE A 147 -0.20 -5.28 -7.86
N GLY A 148 -0.99 -6.13 -7.22
CA GLY A 148 -2.29 -6.54 -7.72
C GLY A 148 -3.33 -5.41 -7.71
N HIS A 149 -3.69 -4.93 -6.50
CA HIS A 149 -4.70 -3.89 -6.34
C HIS A 149 -4.34 -2.58 -7.07
N HIS A 150 -3.13 -2.06 -6.88
CA HIS A 150 -2.78 -0.78 -7.50
C HIS A 150 -2.72 -0.81 -9.04
N GLN A 151 -2.46 -1.95 -9.65
CA GLN A 151 -2.52 -2.06 -11.11
C GLN A 151 -3.94 -2.21 -11.64
N HIS A 152 -4.87 -2.71 -10.82
CA HIS A 152 -6.21 -3.08 -11.24
C HIS A 152 -7.30 -2.50 -10.34
N THR A 153 -7.00 -1.40 -9.64
CA THR A 153 -7.91 -0.75 -8.66
C THR A 153 -9.34 -0.64 -9.19
N ASN A 154 -10.29 -1.23 -8.47
CA ASN A 154 -11.71 -1.27 -8.79
C ASN A 154 -12.08 -1.99 -10.10
N ILE A 155 -11.17 -2.78 -10.70
CA ILE A 155 -11.52 -3.61 -11.84
C ILE A 155 -12.03 -4.97 -11.33
N PRO A 156 -13.31 -5.29 -11.54
CA PRO A 156 -13.86 -6.59 -11.18
C PRO A 156 -13.04 -7.73 -11.81
N ASP A 157 -12.88 -8.81 -11.08
CA ASP A 157 -12.12 -10.01 -11.45
C ASP A 157 -10.59 -9.83 -11.60
N LYS A 158 -10.05 -8.62 -11.35
CA LYS A 158 -8.60 -8.34 -11.38
C LYS A 158 -8.06 -7.73 -10.09
N ASP A 159 -8.87 -6.90 -9.42
CA ASP A 159 -8.49 -6.26 -8.16
C ASP A 159 -8.61 -7.24 -6.99
N PRO A 160 -7.50 -7.68 -6.39
CA PRO A 160 -7.57 -8.63 -5.28
C PRO A 160 -8.25 -8.06 -4.04
N ASP A 161 -8.24 -6.74 -3.82
CA ASP A 161 -8.87 -6.12 -2.66
C ASP A 161 -10.41 -6.12 -2.75
N LEU A 162 -10.99 -6.25 -3.95
CA LEU A 162 -12.43 -6.40 -4.13
C LEU A 162 -12.94 -7.79 -3.76
N TYR A 163 -12.08 -8.80 -3.71
CA TYR A 163 -12.50 -10.19 -3.47
C TYR A 163 -12.96 -10.47 -2.06
N HIS A 164 -12.49 -9.71 -1.09
CA HIS A 164 -13.00 -9.77 0.27
C HIS A 164 -14.51 -9.50 0.37
N PHE A 165 -15.07 -8.84 -0.65
CA PHE A 165 -16.48 -8.48 -0.69
C PHE A 165 -17.32 -9.27 -1.71
N LEU A 166 -16.70 -9.84 -2.74
CA LEU A 166 -17.42 -10.39 -3.90
C LEU A 166 -17.50 -11.91 -3.95
N HIS A 167 -16.87 -12.65 -3.03
CA HIS A 167 -16.87 -14.13 -2.96
C HIS A 167 -16.51 -14.86 -4.27
N LYS A 168 -15.86 -14.18 -5.22
CA LYS A 168 -15.41 -14.84 -6.45
C LYS A 168 -13.98 -15.33 -6.32
N GLU A 169 -13.71 -16.53 -6.78
CA GLU A 169 -12.36 -17.08 -6.84
C GLU A 169 -11.55 -16.38 -7.94
N ILE A 170 -10.44 -15.72 -7.59
CA ILE A 170 -9.44 -15.35 -8.60
C ILE A 170 -8.53 -16.54 -8.84
N PRO A 171 -8.46 -17.07 -10.05
CA PRO A 171 -7.40 -17.97 -10.43
C PRO A 171 -6.10 -17.16 -10.60
N LEU A 172 -5.39 -16.90 -9.51
CA LEU A 172 -4.04 -16.36 -9.61
C LEU A 172 -3.11 -17.50 -10.04
N PRO A 173 -2.40 -17.36 -11.17
CA PRO A 173 -1.47 -18.37 -11.62
C PRO A 173 -0.38 -18.59 -10.55
N GLY A 174 -0.36 -19.78 -9.96
CA GLY A 174 0.72 -20.23 -9.07
C GLY A 174 0.64 -19.81 -7.59
N TYR A 175 -0.30 -18.95 -7.18
CA TYR A 175 -0.42 -18.50 -5.78
C TYR A 175 -1.72 -18.96 -5.14
N LYS A 176 -1.69 -20.06 -4.43
CA LYS A 176 -2.72 -20.41 -3.45
C LYS A 176 -2.41 -19.66 -2.17
N VAL A 177 -3.05 -18.53 -1.95
CA VAL A 177 -2.74 -17.66 -0.82
C VAL A 177 -3.42 -18.11 0.45
N HIS A 178 -2.67 -18.11 1.54
CA HIS A 178 -3.10 -18.58 2.85
C HIS A 178 -4.33 -17.83 3.41
N CYS A 179 -4.50 -16.56 3.08
CA CYS A 179 -5.67 -15.76 3.49
C CYS A 179 -6.98 -16.26 2.87
N MET A 180 -6.95 -16.81 1.65
CA MET A 180 -8.14 -17.39 1.01
C MET A 180 -8.55 -18.75 1.61
N TYR A 181 -7.68 -19.41 2.38
CA TYR A 181 -8.00 -20.68 3.03
C TYR A 181 -8.94 -20.53 4.23
N LEU A 182 -8.94 -19.41 4.91
CA LEU A 182 -9.84 -19.16 6.05
C LEU A 182 -11.30 -19.01 5.59
N GLU A 183 -11.55 -18.46 4.41
CA GLU A 183 -12.92 -18.35 3.87
C GLU A 183 -13.46 -19.66 3.30
N ARG A 184 -12.59 -20.52 2.76
CA ARG A 184 -13.03 -21.85 2.27
C ARG A 184 -13.41 -22.84 3.38
N SER A 185 -13.01 -22.57 4.62
CA SER A 185 -13.35 -23.44 5.76
C SER A 185 -14.70 -23.12 6.39
N LEU A 186 -15.34 -22.02 6.01
CA LEU A 186 -16.70 -21.71 6.44
C LEU A 186 -17.70 -22.43 5.52
N PRO A 187 -18.61 -23.27 6.08
CA PRO A 187 -19.61 -23.93 5.26
C PRO A 187 -20.46 -22.87 4.56
N GLN A 188 -20.53 -22.98 3.24
CA GLN A 188 -21.49 -22.20 2.45
C GLN A 188 -22.88 -22.50 3.02
N ARG A 189 -23.46 -21.54 3.72
CA ARG A 189 -24.88 -21.62 4.06
C ARG A 189 -25.67 -21.31 2.81
N ILE A 190 -26.37 -22.37 2.36
CA ILE A 190 -27.40 -22.35 1.34
C ILE A 190 -28.50 -21.36 1.71
#